data_28b74413f087f45e9cb027bf8cac913f
#
_entry.id   28b74413f087f45e9cb027bf8cac913f
#
_cell.length_a   1.000
_cell.length_b   1.000
_cell.length_c   1.000
_cell.angle_alpha   90.00
_cell.angle_beta   90.00
_cell.angle_gamma   90.00
#
_symmetry.space_group_name_H-M   'P 1'
#
loop_
_entity.id
_entity.type
_entity.pdbx_description
1 polymer ?
#
loop_
_entity_poly.entity_id
_entity_poly.type
_entity_poly.pdbx_seq_one_letter_code
_entity_poly.pdbx_strand_id
1 'polypeptide(L)'
;MKIELAGRTALVTASTAGIGLAIAQGLAAAGARVILNGRSTDSVERARQRLLATVPGAEVIGVAADLSDAAGVDTLLAGLPKVDILVNNAGVFGPEDFFETEDATWERYWETNVMSGVRLSRALLPAMVDAGWGRVLFISSESARNIPADMIHYGVSKTAQLSLSRGLAKRVAGSGVTVNAVLPGPTLSDGFAAMFEDERQRSGKPLEQIGREFVMAHRPSSVIQRTATVEEVANMVVYLASPQASATSGAALRVDGGVVDDIV
;
A
#
# COMPACT_ATOMS: atom_id res chain seq x y z
N MET A 1 -9.55 16.30 -14.15
CA MET A 1 -8.24 16.72 -13.59
C MET A 1 -7.18 15.87 -14.28
N LYS A 2 -6.14 16.47 -14.86
CA LYS A 2 -5.00 15.75 -15.42
C LYS A 2 -3.90 15.72 -14.35
N ILE A 3 -3.40 14.54 -14.00
CA ILE A 3 -2.27 14.35 -13.09
C ILE A 3 -1.04 14.06 -13.95
N GLU A 4 0.02 14.83 -13.74
CA GLU A 4 1.29 14.67 -14.42
C GLU A 4 2.42 14.54 -13.40
N LEU A 5 3.17 13.44 -13.49
CA LEU A 5 4.29 13.09 -12.61
C LEU A 5 5.60 12.93 -13.40
N ALA A 6 5.66 13.48 -14.62
CA ALA A 6 6.89 13.47 -15.43
C ALA A 6 8.06 14.08 -14.65
N GLY A 7 9.22 13.43 -14.71
CA GLY A 7 10.43 13.82 -13.98
C GLY A 7 10.42 13.41 -12.49
N ARG A 8 9.38 12.73 -11.99
CA ARG A 8 9.33 12.18 -10.64
C ARG A 8 9.66 10.69 -10.63
N THR A 9 10.35 10.25 -9.59
CA THR A 9 10.66 8.83 -9.35
C THR A 9 9.85 8.32 -8.16
N ALA A 10 9.08 7.26 -8.37
CA ALA A 10 8.22 6.65 -7.37
C ALA A 10 8.73 5.25 -7.00
N LEU A 11 8.97 5.02 -5.73
CA LEU A 11 9.20 3.68 -5.16
C LEU A 11 7.88 3.15 -4.61
N VAL A 12 7.46 1.97 -5.08
CA VAL A 12 6.30 1.25 -4.52
C VAL A 12 6.79 -0.07 -3.95
N THR A 13 6.68 -0.25 -2.64
CA THR A 13 7.10 -1.50 -2.00
C THR A 13 6.06 -2.61 -2.17
N ALA A 14 6.51 -3.88 -2.25
CA ALA A 14 5.66 -5.05 -2.49
C ALA A 14 4.73 -4.85 -3.70
N SER A 15 5.26 -4.39 -4.82
CA SER A 15 4.50 -3.97 -6.01
C SER A 15 4.50 -4.99 -7.15
N THR A 16 4.69 -6.28 -6.83
CA THR A 16 4.70 -7.35 -7.85
C THR A 16 3.31 -7.89 -8.19
N ALA A 17 2.29 -7.54 -7.41
CA ALA A 17 0.90 -7.97 -7.60
C ALA A 17 -0.08 -7.02 -6.87
N GLY A 18 -1.37 -7.24 -7.04
CA GLY A 18 -2.45 -6.63 -6.29
C GLY A 18 -2.42 -5.10 -6.26
N ILE A 19 -2.73 -4.52 -5.11
CA ILE A 19 -2.79 -3.07 -4.89
C ILE A 19 -1.47 -2.40 -5.26
N GLY A 20 -0.33 -2.98 -4.86
CA GLY A 20 0.99 -2.39 -5.13
C GLY A 20 1.30 -2.30 -6.63
N LEU A 21 0.95 -3.31 -7.42
CA LEU A 21 1.14 -3.27 -8.87
C LEU A 21 0.20 -2.27 -9.54
N ALA A 22 -1.06 -2.21 -9.13
CA ALA A 22 -2.00 -1.23 -9.65
C ALA A 22 -1.57 0.21 -9.35
N ILE A 23 -1.05 0.48 -8.15
CA ILE A 23 -0.46 1.77 -7.79
C ILE A 23 0.72 2.09 -8.72
N ALA A 24 1.63 1.13 -8.92
CA ALA A 24 2.79 1.30 -9.79
C ALA A 24 2.37 1.62 -11.25
N GLN A 25 1.36 0.92 -11.76
CA GLN A 25 0.78 1.18 -13.09
C GLN A 25 0.14 2.58 -13.17
N GLY A 26 -0.62 2.99 -12.17
CA GLY A 26 -1.24 4.30 -12.12
C GLY A 26 -0.21 5.45 -12.08
N LEU A 27 0.86 5.31 -11.28
CA LEU A 27 1.95 6.28 -11.21
C LEU A 27 2.73 6.34 -12.53
N ALA A 28 3.00 5.19 -13.16
CA ALA A 28 3.63 5.12 -14.47
C ALA A 28 2.77 5.77 -15.57
N ALA A 29 1.46 5.52 -15.57
CA ALA A 29 0.52 6.14 -16.50
C ALA A 29 0.43 7.67 -16.32
N ALA A 30 0.69 8.17 -15.11
CA ALA A 30 0.83 9.58 -14.83
C ALA A 30 2.21 10.15 -15.21
N GLY A 31 3.13 9.35 -15.76
CA GLY A 31 4.45 9.76 -16.28
C GLY A 31 5.59 9.65 -15.26
N ALA A 32 5.39 9.07 -14.10
CA ALA A 32 6.49 8.82 -13.16
C ALA A 32 7.41 7.68 -13.63
N ARG A 33 8.72 7.80 -13.38
CA ARG A 33 9.59 6.64 -13.32
C ARG A 33 9.21 5.80 -12.11
N VAL A 34 9.02 4.50 -12.28
CA VAL A 34 8.56 3.62 -11.20
C VAL A 34 9.64 2.61 -10.82
N ILE A 35 9.85 2.46 -9.52
CA ILE A 35 10.68 1.41 -8.94
C ILE A 35 9.75 0.37 -8.32
N LEU A 36 9.76 -0.83 -8.90
CA LEU A 36 9.07 -2.00 -8.38
C LEU A 36 9.94 -2.71 -7.36
N ASN A 37 9.33 -3.15 -6.27
CA ASN A 37 9.99 -4.00 -5.29
C ASN A 37 9.17 -5.29 -5.05
N GLY A 38 9.88 -6.37 -4.86
CA GLY A 38 9.35 -7.68 -4.48
C GLY A 38 10.47 -8.55 -3.92
N ARG A 39 10.13 -9.70 -3.35
CA ARG A 39 11.08 -10.58 -2.66
C ARG A 39 12.03 -11.35 -3.58
N SER A 40 11.65 -11.56 -4.84
CA SER A 40 12.47 -12.31 -5.79
C SER A 40 12.59 -11.60 -7.13
N THR A 41 13.73 -11.78 -7.79
CA THR A 41 14.01 -11.24 -9.14
C THR A 41 12.94 -11.65 -10.14
N ASP A 42 12.51 -12.93 -10.11
CA ASP A 42 11.51 -13.46 -11.03
C ASP A 42 10.15 -12.79 -10.87
N SER A 43 9.71 -12.54 -9.62
CA SER A 43 8.44 -11.86 -9.37
C SER A 43 8.48 -10.40 -9.80
N VAL A 44 9.61 -9.73 -9.55
CA VAL A 44 9.84 -8.35 -9.96
C VAL A 44 9.87 -8.23 -11.49
N GLU A 45 10.56 -9.12 -12.20
CA GLU A 45 10.62 -9.08 -13.66
C GLU A 45 9.25 -9.37 -14.31
N ARG A 46 8.50 -10.35 -13.80
CA ARG A 46 7.12 -10.56 -14.27
C ARG A 46 6.24 -9.33 -14.06
N ALA A 47 6.34 -8.68 -12.92
CA ALA A 47 5.58 -7.45 -12.64
C ALA A 47 6.00 -6.30 -13.57
N ARG A 48 7.31 -6.16 -13.84
CA ARG A 48 7.84 -5.18 -14.80
C ARG A 48 7.26 -5.38 -16.19
N GLN A 49 7.22 -6.63 -16.66
CA GLN A 49 6.62 -6.96 -17.96
C GLN A 49 5.11 -6.66 -17.99
N ARG A 50 4.37 -7.03 -16.94
CA ARG A 50 2.93 -6.69 -16.82
C ARG A 50 2.70 -5.18 -16.86
N LEU A 51 3.52 -4.42 -16.15
CA LEU A 51 3.41 -2.94 -16.15
C LEU A 51 3.68 -2.38 -17.54
N LEU A 52 4.76 -2.80 -18.21
CA LEU A 52 5.12 -2.33 -19.54
C LEU A 52 4.09 -2.71 -20.60
N ALA A 53 3.40 -3.84 -20.44
CA ALA A 53 2.29 -4.23 -21.31
C ALA A 53 1.06 -3.32 -21.12
N THR A 54 0.83 -2.82 -19.90
CA THR A 54 -0.30 -1.93 -19.58
C THR A 54 0.02 -0.47 -19.89
N VAL A 55 1.27 -0.05 -19.66
CA VAL A 55 1.75 1.33 -19.87
C VAL A 55 3.00 1.29 -20.77
N PRO A 56 2.83 1.17 -22.10
CA PRO A 56 3.95 1.13 -23.02
C PRO A 56 4.81 2.38 -22.93
N GLY A 57 6.14 2.18 -22.90
CA GLY A 57 7.10 3.28 -22.82
C GLY A 57 7.36 3.82 -21.40
N ALA A 58 6.75 3.23 -20.35
CA ALA A 58 7.05 3.60 -18.98
C ALA A 58 8.50 3.30 -18.61
N GLU A 59 9.10 4.18 -17.80
CA GLU A 59 10.42 3.93 -17.20
C GLU A 59 10.26 3.11 -15.93
N VAL A 60 10.71 1.85 -15.93
CA VAL A 60 10.51 0.92 -14.83
C VAL A 60 11.82 0.26 -14.40
N ILE A 61 12.16 0.38 -13.12
CA ILE A 61 13.28 -0.28 -12.47
C ILE A 61 12.71 -1.37 -11.55
N GLY A 62 13.32 -2.54 -11.53
CA GLY A 62 12.97 -3.62 -10.61
C GLY A 62 14.06 -3.85 -9.58
N VAL A 63 13.74 -3.94 -8.29
CA VAL A 63 14.68 -4.26 -7.21
C VAL A 63 14.10 -5.39 -6.35
N ALA A 64 14.78 -6.52 -6.34
CA ALA A 64 14.43 -7.64 -5.48
C ALA A 64 15.04 -7.43 -4.08
N ALA A 65 14.19 -7.34 -3.06
CA ALA A 65 14.58 -7.22 -1.66
C ALA A 65 13.41 -7.64 -0.76
N ASP A 66 13.68 -8.40 0.27
CA ASP A 66 12.69 -8.74 1.31
C ASP A 66 12.71 -7.67 2.41
N LEU A 67 11.60 -7.00 2.61
CA LEU A 67 11.49 -5.89 3.56
C LEU A 67 11.05 -6.32 4.97
N SER A 68 11.06 -7.62 5.24
CA SER A 68 10.72 -8.17 6.56
C SER A 68 11.82 -7.92 7.61
N ASP A 69 13.00 -7.45 7.19
CA ASP A 69 14.10 -7.10 8.10
C ASP A 69 14.90 -5.88 7.62
N ALA A 70 15.90 -5.47 8.42
CA ALA A 70 16.73 -4.32 8.13
C ALA A 70 17.67 -4.56 6.93
N ALA A 71 18.21 -5.78 6.80
CA ALA A 71 19.16 -6.11 5.75
C ALA A 71 18.52 -6.05 4.35
N GLY A 72 17.27 -6.50 4.25
CA GLY A 72 16.50 -6.37 3.02
C GLY A 72 16.19 -4.91 2.67
N VAL A 73 15.90 -4.08 3.66
CA VAL A 73 15.73 -2.63 3.43
C VAL A 73 17.04 -2.00 2.95
N ASP A 74 18.18 -2.32 3.55
CA ASP A 74 19.49 -1.83 3.12
C ASP A 74 19.82 -2.28 1.69
N THR A 75 19.48 -3.53 1.33
CA THR A 75 19.59 -4.05 -0.03
C THR A 75 18.76 -3.24 -1.03
N LEU A 76 17.52 -2.90 -0.69
CA LEU A 76 16.68 -2.05 -1.52
C LEU A 76 17.32 -0.67 -1.69
N LEU A 77 17.71 -0.03 -0.59
CA LEU A 77 18.25 1.34 -0.59
C LEU A 77 19.53 1.47 -1.40
N ALA A 78 20.41 0.47 -1.39
CA ALA A 78 21.69 0.49 -2.10
C ALA A 78 21.56 0.62 -3.62
N GLY A 79 20.43 0.19 -4.20
CA GLY A 79 20.17 0.22 -5.64
C GLY A 79 19.30 1.41 -6.10
N LEU A 80 18.87 2.31 -5.20
CA LEU A 80 17.91 3.34 -5.55
C LEU A 80 18.55 4.60 -6.17
N PRO A 81 17.97 5.12 -7.26
CA PRO A 81 18.19 6.52 -7.63
C PRO A 81 17.48 7.45 -6.62
N LYS A 82 17.55 8.76 -6.84
CA LYS A 82 16.72 9.71 -6.08
C LYS A 82 15.24 9.33 -6.16
N VAL A 83 14.57 9.25 -5.01
CA VAL A 83 13.15 8.94 -4.88
C VAL A 83 12.39 10.20 -4.47
N ASP A 84 11.37 10.56 -5.23
CA ASP A 84 10.48 11.70 -4.96
C ASP A 84 9.16 11.26 -4.29
N ILE A 85 8.70 10.05 -4.60
CA ILE A 85 7.44 9.48 -4.11
C ILE A 85 7.74 8.12 -3.49
N LEU A 86 7.41 7.95 -2.20
CA LEU A 86 7.52 6.68 -1.49
C LEU A 86 6.12 6.15 -1.17
N VAL A 87 5.79 4.97 -1.67
CA VAL A 87 4.57 4.24 -1.30
C VAL A 87 4.94 3.02 -0.46
N ASN A 88 4.74 3.11 0.85
CA ASN A 88 4.91 2.02 1.80
C ASN A 88 3.68 1.09 1.71
N ASN A 89 3.73 0.14 0.78
CA ASN A 89 2.66 -0.83 0.54
C ASN A 89 3.01 -2.23 1.07
N ALA A 90 4.27 -2.51 1.40
CA ALA A 90 4.66 -3.79 1.96
C ALA A 90 3.85 -4.12 3.21
N GLY A 91 3.33 -5.35 3.27
CA GLY A 91 2.54 -5.80 4.40
C GLY A 91 2.11 -7.25 4.25
N VAL A 92 1.84 -7.85 5.40
CA VAL A 92 1.25 -9.19 5.56
C VAL A 92 -0.09 -9.05 6.29
N PHE A 93 -1.03 -9.94 6.00
CA PHE A 93 -2.34 -10.00 6.63
C PHE A 93 -2.83 -11.46 6.66
N GLY A 94 -3.73 -11.75 7.56
CA GLY A 94 -4.38 -13.05 7.71
C GLY A 94 -5.05 -13.16 9.08
N PRO A 95 -6.14 -13.94 9.19
CA PRO A 95 -6.80 -14.21 10.46
C PRO A 95 -5.95 -15.16 11.31
N GLU A 96 -5.97 -14.95 12.62
CA GLU A 96 -5.38 -15.82 13.64
C GLU A 96 -6.06 -15.54 14.98
N ASP A 97 -6.39 -16.58 15.72
CA ASP A 97 -7.01 -16.42 17.05
C ASP A 97 -6.02 -15.75 18.00
N PHE A 98 -6.49 -14.73 18.73
CA PHE A 98 -5.65 -13.95 19.63
C PHE A 98 -4.94 -14.78 20.69
N PHE A 99 -5.63 -15.78 21.25
CA PHE A 99 -5.09 -16.62 22.33
C PHE A 99 -4.09 -17.66 21.83
N GLU A 100 -4.04 -17.90 20.51
CA GLU A 100 -3.12 -18.82 19.85
C GLU A 100 -2.01 -18.09 19.07
N THR A 101 -2.10 -16.76 18.93
CA THR A 101 -1.13 -15.95 18.17
C THR A 101 0.19 -15.86 18.97
N GLU A 102 1.23 -16.50 18.46
CA GLU A 102 2.56 -16.48 19.05
C GLU A 102 3.27 -15.13 18.90
N ASP A 103 4.21 -14.81 19.81
CA ASP A 103 5.02 -13.58 19.75
C ASP A 103 5.72 -13.42 18.39
N ALA A 104 6.20 -14.52 17.80
CA ALA A 104 6.83 -14.51 16.48
C ALA A 104 5.91 -13.99 15.36
N THR A 105 4.60 -14.24 15.43
CA THR A 105 3.62 -13.65 14.52
C THR A 105 3.52 -12.15 14.73
N TRP A 106 3.43 -11.67 15.97
CA TRP A 106 3.42 -10.25 16.30
C TRP A 106 4.68 -9.55 15.78
N GLU A 107 5.85 -10.12 16.02
CA GLU A 107 7.14 -9.60 15.53
C GLU A 107 7.17 -9.53 14.01
N ARG A 108 6.75 -10.57 13.30
CA ARG A 108 6.67 -10.60 11.83
C ARG A 108 5.78 -9.49 11.29
N TYR A 109 4.60 -9.28 11.89
CA TYR A 109 3.68 -8.21 11.48
C TYR A 109 4.27 -6.83 11.77
N TRP A 110 4.91 -6.67 12.92
CA TRP A 110 5.56 -5.43 13.28
C TRP A 110 6.72 -5.09 12.33
N GLU A 111 7.61 -6.04 12.10
CA GLU A 111 8.76 -5.84 11.21
C GLU A 111 8.33 -5.54 9.77
N THR A 112 7.39 -6.33 9.23
CA THR A 112 6.97 -6.18 7.82
C THR A 112 6.07 -4.96 7.62
N ASN A 113 5.04 -4.78 8.46
CA ASN A 113 4.02 -3.76 8.22
C ASN A 113 4.43 -2.39 8.75
N VAL A 114 5.24 -2.32 9.81
CA VAL A 114 5.59 -1.05 10.47
C VAL A 114 7.04 -0.67 10.21
N MET A 115 7.99 -1.54 10.59
CA MET A 115 9.41 -1.19 10.57
C MET A 115 9.97 -1.02 9.16
N SER A 116 9.44 -1.72 8.17
CA SER A 116 9.79 -1.49 6.75
C SER A 116 9.55 -0.01 6.37
N GLY A 117 8.36 0.51 6.68
CA GLY A 117 8.00 1.91 6.41
C GLY A 117 8.78 2.92 7.25
N VAL A 118 9.09 2.58 8.52
CA VAL A 118 9.96 3.41 9.39
C VAL A 118 11.34 3.55 8.77
N ARG A 119 11.98 2.43 8.38
CA ARG A 119 13.34 2.42 7.83
C ARG A 119 13.42 3.18 6.50
N LEU A 120 12.49 2.91 5.58
CA LEU A 120 12.46 3.58 4.28
C LEU A 120 12.16 5.07 4.42
N SER A 121 11.19 5.46 5.24
CA SER A 121 10.88 6.88 5.46
C SER A 121 12.06 7.61 6.10
N ARG A 122 12.73 7.01 7.08
CA ARG A 122 13.93 7.58 7.73
C ARG A 122 15.07 7.81 6.74
N ALA A 123 15.25 6.90 5.79
CA ALA A 123 16.32 7.00 4.80
C ALA A 123 16.01 8.02 3.68
N LEU A 124 14.75 8.09 3.22
CA LEU A 124 14.40 8.84 2.02
C LEU A 124 13.85 10.25 2.28
N LEU A 125 13.20 10.49 3.43
CA LEU A 125 12.62 11.80 3.76
C LEU A 125 13.62 12.95 3.80
N PRO A 126 14.86 12.82 4.33
CA PRO A 126 15.80 13.93 4.36
C PRO A 126 16.05 14.53 2.98
N ALA A 127 16.30 13.71 1.96
CA ALA A 127 16.52 14.18 0.60
C ALA A 127 15.27 14.83 -0.03
N MET A 128 14.06 14.39 0.33
CA MET A 128 12.82 15.04 -0.10
C MET A 128 12.66 16.42 0.55
N VAL A 129 12.99 16.55 1.84
CA VAL A 129 12.95 17.82 2.58
C VAL A 129 13.94 18.81 1.96
N ASP A 130 15.17 18.39 1.71
CA ASP A 130 16.21 19.23 1.10
C ASP A 130 15.83 19.69 -0.32
N ALA A 131 15.10 18.84 -1.05
CA ALA A 131 14.58 19.18 -2.38
C ALA A 131 13.33 20.08 -2.37
N GLY A 132 12.75 20.37 -1.21
CA GLY A 132 11.53 21.14 -1.06
C GLY A 132 10.27 20.46 -1.65
N TRP A 133 10.34 19.15 -1.93
CA TRP A 133 9.23 18.37 -2.49
C TRP A 133 9.37 16.88 -2.20
N GLY A 134 8.28 16.26 -1.83
CA GLY A 134 8.19 14.81 -1.65
C GLY A 134 6.76 14.35 -1.32
N ARG A 135 6.50 13.07 -1.56
CA ARG A 135 5.23 12.42 -1.22
C ARG A 135 5.52 11.08 -0.55
N VAL A 136 5.04 10.91 0.67
CA VAL A 136 5.15 9.65 1.41
C VAL A 136 3.75 9.15 1.73
N LEU A 137 3.47 7.93 1.32
CA LEU A 137 2.16 7.30 1.45
C LEU A 137 2.31 5.97 2.17
N PHE A 138 1.42 5.71 3.12
CA PHE A 138 1.30 4.42 3.79
C PHE A 138 0.00 3.75 3.36
N ILE A 139 0.10 2.54 2.82
CA ILE A 139 -1.08 1.73 2.53
C ILE A 139 -1.43 0.97 3.81
N SER A 140 -2.32 1.59 4.58
CA SER A 140 -2.83 1.01 5.81
C SER A 140 -4.01 0.07 5.52
N SER A 141 -5.12 0.20 6.23
CA SER A 141 -6.35 -0.58 6.07
C SER A 141 -7.50 0.10 6.80
N GLU A 142 -8.75 -0.20 6.42
CA GLU A 142 -9.92 0.08 7.24
C GLU A 142 -9.80 -0.57 8.63
N SER A 143 -9.12 -1.73 8.68
CA SER A 143 -8.82 -2.47 9.92
C SER A 143 -7.91 -1.71 10.91
N ALA A 144 -7.35 -0.58 10.52
CA ALA A 144 -6.68 0.33 11.46
C ALA A 144 -7.66 1.12 12.34
N ARG A 145 -8.92 1.18 11.97
CA ARG A 145 -10.00 1.88 12.69
C ARG A 145 -11.08 0.90 13.16
N ASN A 146 -11.50 -0.01 12.30
CA ASN A 146 -12.46 -1.07 12.60
C ASN A 146 -11.71 -2.40 12.71
N ILE A 147 -11.03 -2.61 13.85
CA ILE A 147 -10.12 -3.75 14.06
C ILE A 147 -10.93 -5.05 14.13
N PRO A 148 -10.70 -6.02 13.21
CA PRO A 148 -11.38 -7.30 13.28
C PRO A 148 -10.91 -8.12 14.47
N ALA A 149 -11.82 -8.77 15.17
CA ALA A 149 -11.51 -9.55 16.36
C ALA A 149 -10.60 -10.76 16.07
N ASP A 150 -10.65 -11.27 14.86
CA ASP A 150 -9.83 -12.37 14.35
C ASP A 150 -8.52 -11.93 13.69
N MET A 151 -8.21 -10.62 13.71
CA MET A 151 -7.00 -10.04 13.08
C MET A 151 -6.41 -8.90 13.94
N ILE A 152 -6.39 -9.05 15.27
CA ILE A 152 -5.95 -7.99 16.20
C ILE A 152 -4.51 -7.54 15.91
N HIS A 153 -3.58 -8.49 15.74
CA HIS A 153 -2.17 -8.24 15.41
C HIS A 153 -2.02 -7.42 14.12
N TYR A 154 -2.83 -7.71 13.10
CA TYR A 154 -2.87 -6.94 11.87
C TYR A 154 -3.41 -5.52 12.12
N GLY A 155 -4.57 -5.40 12.76
CA GLY A 155 -5.19 -4.11 13.09
C GLY A 155 -4.25 -3.20 13.87
N VAL A 156 -3.55 -3.72 14.88
CA VAL A 156 -2.53 -2.98 15.65
C VAL A 156 -1.42 -2.47 14.74
N SER A 157 -0.88 -3.31 13.86
CA SER A 157 0.18 -2.91 12.93
C SER A 157 -0.29 -1.80 11.96
N LYS A 158 -1.54 -1.88 11.49
CA LYS A 158 -2.13 -0.88 10.58
C LYS A 158 -2.48 0.43 11.28
N THR A 159 -2.90 0.38 12.55
CA THR A 159 -3.08 1.57 13.39
C THR A 159 -1.74 2.27 13.66
N ALA A 160 -0.68 1.51 13.92
CA ALA A 160 0.66 2.05 14.08
C ALA A 160 1.12 2.84 12.85
N GLN A 161 0.79 2.39 11.63
CA GLN A 161 1.07 3.14 10.40
C GLN A 161 0.35 4.50 10.36
N LEU A 162 -0.88 4.63 10.88
CA LEU A 162 -1.59 5.92 10.96
C LEU A 162 -0.85 6.88 11.89
N SER A 163 -0.44 6.41 13.06
CA SER A 163 0.32 7.19 14.03
C SER A 163 1.67 7.64 13.45
N LEU A 164 2.39 6.74 12.78
CA LEU A 164 3.66 7.04 12.11
C LEU A 164 3.48 8.09 11.01
N SER A 165 2.51 7.89 10.12
CA SER A 165 2.19 8.84 9.04
C SER A 165 1.90 10.24 9.58
N ARG A 166 1.06 10.34 10.61
CA ARG A 166 0.73 11.63 11.23
C ARG A 166 1.93 12.28 11.90
N GLY A 167 2.74 11.49 12.61
CA GLY A 167 3.98 11.98 13.26
C GLY A 167 4.99 12.51 12.24
N LEU A 168 5.20 11.79 11.13
CA LEU A 168 6.10 12.20 10.06
C LEU A 168 5.60 13.47 9.36
N ALA A 169 4.29 13.60 9.09
CA ALA A 169 3.71 14.81 8.51
C ALA A 169 4.02 16.05 9.36
N LYS A 170 3.90 15.94 10.68
CA LYS A 170 4.29 17.02 11.61
C LYS A 170 5.78 17.29 11.58
N ARG A 171 6.62 16.24 11.50
CA ARG A 171 8.09 16.37 11.49
C ARG A 171 8.62 17.11 10.28
N VAL A 172 7.94 16.99 9.12
CA VAL A 172 8.36 17.63 7.86
C VAL A 172 7.53 18.88 7.52
N ALA A 173 6.83 19.45 8.50
CA ALA A 173 6.00 20.64 8.29
C ALA A 173 6.79 21.80 7.65
N GLY A 174 6.18 22.48 6.68
CA GLY A 174 6.78 23.62 5.96
C GLY A 174 7.80 23.25 4.89
N SER A 175 8.15 21.96 4.70
CA SER A 175 9.18 21.52 3.76
C SER A 175 8.69 21.30 2.32
N GLY A 176 7.39 21.42 2.04
CA GLY A 176 6.80 21.04 0.75
C GLY A 176 6.57 19.53 0.58
N VAL A 177 6.96 18.71 1.58
CA VAL A 177 6.70 17.27 1.63
C VAL A 177 5.35 17.00 2.27
N THR A 178 4.56 16.08 1.70
CA THR A 178 3.32 15.59 2.33
C THR A 178 3.46 14.11 2.72
N VAL A 179 2.84 13.76 3.85
CA VAL A 179 2.80 12.37 4.34
C VAL A 179 1.35 12.03 4.67
N ASN A 180 0.82 10.97 4.06
CA ASN A 180 -0.57 10.55 4.24
C ASN A 180 -0.68 9.02 4.36
N ALA A 181 -1.80 8.55 4.88
CA ALA A 181 -2.19 7.15 4.86
C ALA A 181 -3.44 6.95 3.99
N VAL A 182 -3.48 5.85 3.24
CA VAL A 182 -4.65 5.37 2.51
C VAL A 182 -5.14 4.11 3.22
N LEU A 183 -6.45 4.03 3.44
CA LEU A 183 -7.11 2.94 4.15
C LEU A 183 -8.03 2.17 3.19
N PRO A 184 -7.50 1.17 2.46
CA PRO A 184 -8.35 0.30 1.67
C PRO A 184 -9.29 -0.53 2.57
N GLY A 185 -10.50 -0.76 2.09
CA GLY A 185 -11.38 -1.83 2.57
C GLY A 185 -11.10 -3.16 1.88
N PRO A 186 -12.01 -4.14 1.98
CA PRO A 186 -11.93 -5.37 1.23
C PRO A 186 -11.76 -5.08 -0.28
N THR A 187 -10.63 -5.50 -0.83
CA THR A 187 -10.22 -5.17 -2.21
C THR A 187 -9.96 -6.47 -2.98
N LEU A 188 -10.51 -6.55 -4.19
CA LEU A 188 -10.36 -7.70 -5.09
C LEU A 188 -8.93 -7.72 -5.68
N SER A 189 -7.99 -8.17 -4.87
CA SER A 189 -6.56 -8.28 -5.20
C SER A 189 -6.15 -9.74 -5.41
N ASP A 190 -4.94 -9.96 -5.96
CA ASP A 190 -4.36 -11.31 -6.04
C ASP A 190 -4.31 -12.01 -4.67
N GLY A 191 -4.04 -11.25 -3.58
CA GLY A 191 -4.04 -11.79 -2.22
C GLY A 191 -5.45 -12.19 -1.74
N PHE A 192 -6.47 -11.39 -2.05
CA PHE A 192 -7.85 -11.73 -1.77
C PHE A 192 -8.28 -12.97 -2.58
N ALA A 193 -7.94 -13.03 -3.87
CA ALA A 193 -8.25 -14.17 -4.71
C ALA A 193 -7.64 -15.48 -4.17
N ALA A 194 -6.40 -15.41 -3.67
CA ALA A 194 -5.72 -16.57 -3.09
C ALA A 194 -6.40 -17.06 -1.80
N MET A 195 -6.95 -16.18 -0.96
CA MET A 195 -7.69 -16.57 0.25
C MET A 195 -8.98 -17.35 -0.06
N PHE A 196 -9.59 -17.10 -1.22
CA PHE A 196 -10.87 -17.68 -1.62
C PHE A 196 -10.77 -18.71 -2.75
N GLU A 197 -9.56 -19.16 -3.10
CA GLU A 197 -9.36 -20.11 -4.19
C GLU A 197 -10.10 -21.44 -3.95
N ASP A 198 -10.03 -21.99 -2.74
CA ASP A 198 -10.75 -23.23 -2.39
C ASP A 198 -12.28 -23.04 -2.46
N GLU A 199 -12.78 -21.89 -2.00
CA GLU A 199 -14.20 -21.56 -2.10
C GLU A 199 -14.63 -21.43 -3.56
N ARG A 200 -13.83 -20.78 -4.39
CA ARG A 200 -14.06 -20.61 -5.81
C ARG A 200 -14.13 -21.96 -6.54
N GLN A 201 -13.19 -22.84 -6.24
CA GLN A 201 -13.17 -24.19 -6.82
C GLN A 201 -14.36 -25.03 -6.37
N ARG A 202 -14.73 -24.97 -5.09
CA ARG A 202 -15.83 -25.71 -4.51
C ARG A 202 -17.20 -25.23 -4.98
N SER A 203 -17.40 -23.91 -5.04
CA SER A 203 -18.71 -23.31 -5.34
C SER A 203 -18.93 -23.03 -6.83
N GLY A 204 -17.85 -22.92 -7.63
CA GLY A 204 -17.91 -22.49 -9.03
C GLY A 204 -18.33 -21.03 -9.24
N LYS A 205 -18.45 -20.23 -8.16
CA LYS A 205 -18.87 -18.83 -8.22
C LYS A 205 -17.75 -17.94 -8.78
N PRO A 206 -18.13 -16.86 -9.51
CA PRO A 206 -17.19 -15.79 -9.85
C PRO A 206 -16.60 -15.15 -8.59
N LEU A 207 -15.33 -14.71 -8.66
CA LEU A 207 -14.63 -14.11 -7.52
C LEU A 207 -15.31 -12.83 -7.01
N GLU A 208 -15.91 -12.04 -7.90
CA GLU A 208 -16.69 -10.85 -7.59
C GLU A 208 -17.93 -11.16 -6.72
N GLN A 209 -18.56 -12.30 -7.00
CA GLN A 209 -19.70 -12.76 -6.20
C GLN A 209 -19.24 -13.21 -4.81
N ILE A 210 -18.16 -13.99 -4.73
CA ILE A 210 -17.55 -14.39 -3.45
C ILE A 210 -17.15 -13.16 -2.65
N GLY A 211 -16.52 -12.17 -3.30
CA GLY A 211 -16.16 -10.92 -2.68
C GLY A 211 -17.35 -10.12 -2.13
N ARG A 212 -18.46 -10.09 -2.86
CA ARG A 212 -19.70 -9.48 -2.40
C ARG A 212 -20.28 -10.20 -1.18
N GLU A 213 -20.36 -11.52 -1.23
CA GLU A 213 -20.86 -12.36 -0.13
C GLU A 213 -19.98 -12.18 1.12
N PHE A 214 -18.65 -12.14 0.96
CA PHE A 214 -17.71 -11.86 2.03
C PHE A 214 -17.95 -10.47 2.66
N VAL A 215 -18.10 -9.42 1.84
CA VAL A 215 -18.34 -8.06 2.34
C VAL A 215 -19.64 -8.01 3.13
N MET A 216 -20.71 -8.58 2.61
CA MET A 216 -22.00 -8.58 3.30
C MET A 216 -22.00 -9.37 4.61
N ALA A 217 -21.20 -10.44 4.69
CA ALA A 217 -21.10 -11.27 5.90
C ALA A 217 -20.19 -10.63 6.98
N HIS A 218 -19.08 -10.02 6.59
CA HIS A 218 -18.03 -9.59 7.53
C HIS A 218 -17.89 -8.07 7.66
N ARG A 219 -18.48 -7.31 6.73
CA ARG A 219 -18.47 -5.84 6.69
C ARG A 219 -19.86 -5.29 6.34
N PRO A 220 -20.89 -5.60 7.14
CA PRO A 220 -22.29 -5.27 6.82
C PRO A 220 -22.55 -3.75 6.73
N SER A 221 -21.70 -2.91 7.31
CA SER A 221 -21.73 -1.45 7.19
C SER A 221 -21.34 -0.93 5.80
N SER A 222 -20.76 -1.77 4.94
CA SER A 222 -20.32 -1.35 3.61
C SER A 222 -21.42 -0.70 2.79
N VAL A 223 -21.23 0.56 2.43
CA VAL A 223 -22.20 1.34 1.62
C VAL A 223 -22.19 0.87 0.15
N ILE A 224 -21.01 0.50 -0.38
CA ILE A 224 -20.92 0.02 -1.78
C ILE A 224 -21.29 -1.46 -1.93
N GLN A 225 -21.37 -2.22 -0.84
CA GLN A 225 -21.81 -3.63 -0.77
C GLN A 225 -21.07 -4.58 -1.73
N ARG A 226 -19.80 -4.27 -1.98
CA ARG A 226 -18.86 -5.06 -2.80
C ARG A 226 -17.43 -4.81 -2.36
N THR A 227 -16.52 -5.65 -2.81
CA THR A 227 -15.09 -5.33 -2.76
C THR A 227 -14.78 -4.12 -3.63
N ALA A 228 -13.80 -3.30 -3.23
CA ALA A 228 -13.18 -2.34 -4.11
C ALA A 228 -12.30 -3.08 -5.16
N THR A 229 -12.01 -2.41 -6.27
CA THR A 229 -10.95 -2.87 -7.19
C THR A 229 -9.59 -2.31 -6.78
N VAL A 230 -8.52 -2.91 -7.26
CA VAL A 230 -7.16 -2.42 -7.00
C VAL A 230 -6.94 -1.03 -7.62
N GLU A 231 -7.61 -0.75 -8.74
CA GLU A 231 -7.56 0.55 -9.43
C GLU A 231 -8.25 1.65 -8.61
N GLU A 232 -9.36 1.36 -7.93
CA GLU A 232 -10.03 2.33 -7.06
C GLU A 232 -9.09 2.79 -5.93
N VAL A 233 -8.30 1.87 -5.36
CA VAL A 233 -7.26 2.21 -4.39
C VAL A 233 -6.11 2.99 -5.03
N ALA A 234 -5.63 2.53 -6.19
CA ALA A 234 -4.53 3.18 -6.91
C ALA A 234 -4.87 4.63 -7.29
N ASN A 235 -6.11 4.92 -7.69
CA ASN A 235 -6.56 6.26 -8.04
C ASN A 235 -6.37 7.27 -6.89
N MET A 236 -6.69 6.87 -5.66
CA MET A 236 -6.45 7.71 -4.47
C MET A 236 -4.96 7.95 -4.26
N VAL A 237 -4.14 6.91 -4.41
CA VAL A 237 -2.69 7.01 -4.23
C VAL A 237 -2.07 7.93 -5.29
N VAL A 238 -2.47 7.82 -6.56
CA VAL A 238 -2.01 8.69 -7.66
C VAL A 238 -2.39 10.14 -7.40
N TYR A 239 -3.62 10.39 -6.92
CA TYR A 239 -4.03 11.74 -6.52
C TYR A 239 -3.14 12.30 -5.40
N LEU A 240 -2.92 11.53 -4.33
CA LEU A 240 -2.11 11.97 -3.20
C LEU A 240 -0.63 12.13 -3.53
N ALA A 241 -0.13 11.40 -4.51
CA ALA A 241 1.23 11.55 -5.05
C ALA A 241 1.40 12.81 -5.91
N SER A 242 0.31 13.45 -6.32
CA SER A 242 0.32 14.56 -7.27
C SER A 242 0.55 15.93 -6.61
N PRO A 243 0.93 16.95 -7.39
CA PRO A 243 0.94 18.34 -6.93
C PRO A 243 -0.44 18.86 -6.50
N GLN A 244 -1.53 18.31 -7.06
CA GLN A 244 -2.90 18.70 -6.73
C GLN A 244 -3.30 18.39 -5.29
N ALA A 245 -2.63 17.43 -4.66
CA ALA A 245 -2.83 17.06 -3.26
C ALA A 245 -1.93 17.82 -2.27
N SER A 246 -1.30 18.93 -2.68
CA SER A 246 -0.33 19.68 -1.85
C SER A 246 -0.88 20.20 -0.53
N ALA A 247 -2.18 20.40 -0.43
CA ALA A 247 -2.84 20.82 0.82
C ALA A 247 -3.29 19.63 1.70
N THR A 248 -3.06 18.39 1.25
CA THR A 248 -3.43 17.16 2.00
C THR A 248 -2.17 16.57 2.63
N SER A 249 -2.01 16.71 3.95
CA SER A 249 -0.88 16.13 4.69
C SER A 249 -1.30 15.74 6.11
N GLY A 250 -0.83 14.60 6.57
CA GLY A 250 -1.18 14.02 7.86
C GLY A 250 -2.59 13.45 7.91
N ALA A 251 -3.21 13.21 6.77
CA ALA A 251 -4.54 12.65 6.65
C ALA A 251 -4.51 11.11 6.55
N ALA A 252 -5.61 10.49 7.00
CA ALA A 252 -5.93 9.09 6.80
C ALA A 252 -7.18 9.02 5.90
N LEU A 253 -6.98 8.68 4.62
CA LEU A 253 -8.04 8.74 3.61
C LEU A 253 -8.55 7.34 3.29
N ARG A 254 -9.86 7.16 3.42
CA ARG A 254 -10.52 5.88 3.23
C ARG A 254 -10.81 5.62 1.74
N VAL A 255 -10.57 4.38 1.33
CA VAL A 255 -11.04 3.77 0.07
C VAL A 255 -11.66 2.43 0.46
N ASP A 256 -12.60 2.46 1.38
CA ASP A 256 -13.14 1.30 2.08
C ASP A 256 -14.61 1.00 1.71
N GLY A 257 -15.19 1.81 0.84
CA GLY A 257 -16.58 1.65 0.44
C GLY A 257 -17.59 1.92 1.56
N GLY A 258 -17.20 2.70 2.58
CA GLY A 258 -18.03 3.02 3.73
C GLY A 258 -18.11 1.90 4.76
N VAL A 259 -17.06 1.07 4.87
CA VAL A 259 -16.98 -0.01 5.87
C VAL A 259 -16.81 0.56 7.27
N VAL A 260 -15.96 1.58 7.43
CA VAL A 260 -15.81 2.26 8.72
C VAL A 260 -17.00 3.17 8.94
N ASP A 261 -17.83 2.82 9.92
CA ASP A 261 -19.09 3.49 10.21
C ASP A 261 -18.87 4.67 11.19
N ASP A 262 -18.18 5.69 10.70
CA ASP A 262 -18.02 6.98 11.38
C ASP A 262 -18.00 8.15 10.37
N ILE A 263 -18.22 9.35 10.86
CA ILE A 263 -18.30 10.57 10.04
C ILE A 263 -16.95 11.28 9.88
N VAL A 264 -15.87 10.79 10.51
CA VAL A 264 -14.54 11.40 10.50
C VAL A 264 -13.44 10.38 10.19
#